data_c14e70d70fd59007f185f93d48f15b12
#
_entry.id   c14e70d70fd59007f185f93d48f15b12
#
_cell.length_a   1.000
_cell.length_b   1.000
_cell.length_c   1.000
_cell.angle_alpha   90.00
_cell.angle_beta   90.00
_cell.angle_gamma   90.00
#
_symmetry.space_group_name_H-M   'P 1'
#
loop_
_entity.id
_entity.type
_entity.pdbx_description
1 polymer ?
#
loop_
_entity_poly.entity_id
_entity_poly.type
_entity_poly.pdbx_seq_one_letter_code
_entity_poly.pdbx_strand_id
1 'polypeptide(L)'
;MKKMTTFVCVAAITASLLAGCGSKTAETTAASTEAAAATEAASTEAAAEGTDADKEAAKKIADLIDAIYVQERNDNTDEQCKEAKAAWDALTDAQKELVEGENADPDYFGRDTGDASKDDPRNQDDIGENELLVVSFGTSFNDSRVKDIKGIEDALQEANPDWSVRRAFTAQIIINHVEARDGESIDNMDQALERAVANNVKNLVVQPTHLMHGAEYDE
;
A
#
# COMPACT_ATOMS: atom_id res chain seq x y z
N MET A 1 -22.67 -16.75 46.38
CA MET A 1 -24.07 -16.98 45.95
C MET A 1 -24.16 -16.54 44.50
N LYS A 2 -24.10 -17.52 43.60
CA LYS A 2 -25.06 -17.85 42.52
C LYS A 2 -25.44 -16.63 41.65
N LYS A 3 -25.23 -16.62 40.32
CA LYS A 3 -25.77 -17.60 39.35
C LYS A 3 -24.94 -17.60 38.04
N MET A 4 -24.59 -18.79 37.63
CA MET A 4 -24.28 -19.15 36.24
C MET A 4 -25.55 -19.02 35.39
N THR A 5 -25.41 -18.52 34.16
CA THR A 5 -26.43 -18.77 33.13
C THR A 5 -25.69 -19.20 31.85
N THR A 6 -25.80 -20.48 31.65
CA THR A 6 -25.39 -21.20 30.44
C THR A 6 -26.47 -20.99 29.38
N PHE A 7 -26.08 -20.55 28.17
CA PHE A 7 -26.94 -20.65 26.98
C PHE A 7 -26.29 -21.59 25.97
N VAL A 8 -26.93 -22.73 25.87
CA VAL A 8 -26.73 -23.72 24.81
C VAL A 8 -27.70 -23.37 23.70
N CYS A 9 -27.25 -23.24 22.46
CA CYS A 9 -28.08 -23.35 21.27
C CYS A 9 -27.40 -24.18 20.20
N VAL A 10 -28.07 -25.18 19.89
CA VAL A 10 -28.06 -26.37 19.08
C VAL A 10 -27.84 -26.07 17.60
N ALA A 11 -27.08 -26.98 16.99
CA ALA A 11 -26.81 -27.15 15.57
C ALA A 11 -28.08 -27.47 14.75
N ALA A 12 -28.03 -27.06 13.48
CA ALA A 12 -28.80 -27.74 12.43
C ALA A 12 -27.95 -27.79 11.14
N ILE A 13 -27.50 -28.98 10.86
CA ILE A 13 -26.89 -29.43 9.63
C ILE A 13 -28.03 -29.82 8.68
N THR A 14 -28.02 -29.28 7.44
CA THR A 14 -28.74 -29.93 6.34
C THR A 14 -27.82 -30.10 5.16
N ALA A 15 -27.43 -31.34 4.97
CA ALA A 15 -26.81 -31.85 3.76
C ALA A 15 -27.90 -32.08 2.69
N SER A 16 -27.60 -31.76 1.44
CA SER A 16 -28.33 -32.31 0.29
C SER A 16 -27.34 -32.62 -0.82
N LEU A 17 -27.14 -33.91 -1.00
CA LEU A 17 -26.53 -34.59 -2.11
C LEU A 17 -27.54 -34.71 -3.27
N LEU A 18 -27.04 -34.78 -4.53
CA LEU A 18 -27.22 -35.76 -5.57
C LEU A 18 -27.11 -35.12 -6.94
N ALA A 19 -26.11 -35.38 -7.70
CA ALA A 19 -25.87 -36.38 -8.73
C ALA A 19 -27.05 -36.66 -9.70
N GLY A 20 -26.77 -36.51 -10.99
CA GLY A 20 -27.64 -36.96 -12.06
C GLY A 20 -27.14 -36.61 -13.45
N CYS A 21 -26.33 -37.48 -14.03
CA CYS A 21 -25.94 -37.54 -15.43
C CYS A 21 -27.10 -38.11 -16.24
N GLY A 22 -27.30 -37.64 -17.51
CA GLY A 22 -28.21 -38.39 -18.41
C GLY A 22 -28.54 -37.63 -19.70
N SER A 23 -27.98 -38.10 -20.78
CA SER A 23 -28.13 -37.64 -22.15
C SER A 23 -29.48 -38.03 -22.81
N LYS A 24 -29.83 -37.31 -23.86
CA LYS A 24 -30.38 -37.65 -25.16
C LYS A 24 -31.78 -37.17 -25.57
N THR A 25 -31.72 -36.40 -26.61
CA THR A 25 -32.41 -36.39 -27.93
C THR A 25 -33.92 -36.14 -28.03
N ALA A 26 -34.16 -35.12 -28.84
CA ALA A 26 -35.07 -34.98 -29.99
C ALA A 26 -36.52 -34.58 -29.77
N GLU A 27 -36.82 -33.60 -30.42
CA GLU A 27 -37.71 -33.20 -31.53
C GLU A 27 -39.01 -32.44 -31.16
N THR A 28 -39.04 -31.27 -31.75
CA THR A 28 -40.07 -30.62 -32.58
C THR A 28 -41.46 -30.30 -31.98
N THR A 29 -41.85 -29.08 -31.90
CA THR A 29 -42.71 -28.30 -32.79
C THR A 29 -43.08 -26.92 -32.24
N ALA A 30 -42.86 -25.93 -33.07
CA ALA A 30 -43.45 -24.65 -33.30
C ALA A 30 -44.65 -24.17 -32.46
N ALA A 31 -44.60 -22.92 -31.99
CA ALA A 31 -45.39 -21.79 -32.51
C ALA A 31 -45.27 -20.57 -31.59
N SER A 32 -44.73 -19.53 -32.14
CA SER A 32 -45.36 -18.20 -32.30
C SER A 32 -45.44 -17.26 -31.08
N THR A 33 -44.76 -16.11 -31.28
CA THR A 33 -45.13 -14.71 -30.98
C THR A 33 -45.02 -14.30 -29.50
N GLU A 34 -44.10 -13.40 -29.09
CA GLU A 34 -44.13 -11.98 -29.37
C GLU A 34 -42.84 -11.33 -28.85
N ALA A 35 -42.38 -10.34 -29.59
CA ALA A 35 -41.17 -9.59 -29.35
C ALA A 35 -41.35 -8.69 -28.15
N ALA A 36 -40.38 -8.80 -27.17
CA ALA A 36 -40.00 -7.69 -26.33
C ALA A 36 -38.50 -7.48 -26.50
N ALA A 37 -38.15 -6.48 -27.26
CA ALA A 37 -36.80 -6.03 -27.44
C ALA A 37 -36.32 -5.45 -26.09
N ALA A 38 -35.54 -6.26 -25.36
CA ALA A 38 -34.65 -5.73 -24.35
C ALA A 38 -33.40 -5.25 -25.08
N THR A 39 -33.35 -3.95 -25.28
CA THR A 39 -32.15 -3.25 -25.71
C THR A 39 -31.15 -3.39 -24.57
N GLU A 40 -30.24 -4.35 -24.67
CA GLU A 40 -28.97 -4.28 -23.93
C GLU A 40 -28.23 -3.05 -24.44
N ALA A 41 -28.31 -1.98 -23.67
CA ALA A 41 -27.39 -0.89 -23.78
C ALA A 41 -26.00 -1.46 -23.41
N ALA A 42 -25.24 -1.87 -24.41
CA ALA A 42 -23.82 -1.99 -24.30
C ALA A 42 -23.31 -0.59 -23.97
N SER A 43 -23.04 -0.35 -22.68
CA SER A 43 -22.21 0.75 -22.23
C SER A 43 -20.81 0.47 -22.77
N THR A 44 -20.56 0.91 -23.99
CA THR A 44 -19.22 1.21 -24.44
C THR A 44 -18.84 2.45 -23.65
N GLU A 45 -18.15 2.27 -22.53
CA GLU A 45 -17.30 3.28 -21.96
C GLU A 45 -16.24 3.62 -23.02
N ALA A 46 -16.54 4.59 -23.85
CA ALA A 46 -15.53 5.29 -24.62
C ALA A 46 -14.70 6.03 -23.57
N ALA A 47 -13.48 5.57 -23.32
CA ALA A 47 -12.47 6.35 -22.63
C ALA A 47 -12.49 7.74 -23.30
N ALA A 48 -12.85 8.76 -22.53
CA ALA A 48 -12.85 10.13 -23.02
C ALA A 48 -11.39 10.44 -23.38
N GLU A 49 -11.09 10.60 -24.68
CA GLU A 49 -9.79 11.09 -25.10
C GLU A 49 -9.62 12.46 -24.47
N GLY A 50 -8.78 12.57 -23.42
CA GLY A 50 -8.50 13.83 -22.75
C GLY A 50 -8.01 14.88 -23.75
N THR A 51 -8.28 16.16 -23.45
CA THR A 51 -7.78 17.29 -24.26
C THR A 51 -6.26 17.30 -24.24
N ASP A 52 -5.63 18.03 -25.17
CA ASP A 52 -4.17 18.18 -25.16
C ASP A 52 -3.66 18.79 -23.85
N ALA A 53 -4.45 19.67 -23.21
CA ALA A 53 -4.15 20.23 -21.89
C ALA A 53 -4.21 19.17 -20.77
N ASP A 54 -5.15 18.21 -20.83
CA ASP A 54 -5.24 17.11 -19.87
C ASP A 54 -4.03 16.17 -20.01
N LYS A 55 -3.64 15.87 -21.24
CA LYS A 55 -2.45 15.03 -21.52
C LYS A 55 -1.16 15.72 -21.07
N GLU A 56 -1.06 17.05 -21.22
CA GLU A 56 0.10 17.81 -20.72
C GLU A 56 0.16 17.80 -19.20
N ALA A 57 -0.98 17.96 -18.51
CA ALA A 57 -1.06 17.88 -17.05
C ALA A 57 -0.69 16.48 -16.54
N ALA A 58 -1.23 15.43 -17.15
CA ALA A 58 -0.90 14.05 -16.83
C ALA A 58 0.58 13.71 -17.07
N LYS A 59 1.15 14.20 -18.21
CA LYS A 59 2.57 14.01 -18.50
C LYS A 59 3.47 14.69 -17.47
N LYS A 60 3.13 15.88 -17.02
CA LYS A 60 3.91 16.57 -15.99
C LYS A 60 4.03 15.74 -14.71
N ILE A 61 2.94 15.12 -14.26
CA ILE A 61 2.98 14.27 -13.06
C ILE A 61 3.74 12.97 -13.33
N ALA A 62 3.60 12.37 -14.50
CA ALA A 62 4.40 11.21 -14.87
C ALA A 62 5.91 11.51 -14.79
N ASP A 63 6.35 12.65 -15.35
CA ASP A 63 7.74 13.09 -15.28
C ASP A 63 8.22 13.30 -13.81
N LEU A 64 7.34 13.80 -12.92
CA LEU A 64 7.63 13.96 -11.49
C LEU A 64 7.73 12.62 -10.76
N ILE A 65 6.85 11.66 -11.06
CA ILE A 65 6.89 10.30 -10.51
C ILE A 65 8.18 9.59 -10.96
N ASP A 66 8.51 9.66 -12.25
CA ASP A 66 9.73 9.04 -12.78
C ASP A 66 10.99 9.63 -12.13
N ALA A 67 10.98 10.92 -11.78
CA ALA A 67 12.11 11.58 -11.10
C ALA A 67 12.33 11.11 -9.64
N ILE A 68 11.29 10.64 -8.96
CA ILE A 68 11.38 10.09 -7.59
C ILE A 68 11.48 8.57 -7.56
N TYR A 69 11.39 7.90 -8.70
CA TYR A 69 11.55 6.45 -8.82
C TYR A 69 13.04 6.09 -8.88
N VAL A 70 13.75 6.41 -7.81
CA VAL A 70 15.22 6.27 -7.70
C VAL A 70 15.61 5.61 -6.40
N GLN A 71 16.75 4.90 -6.39
CA GLN A 71 17.27 4.21 -5.20
C GLN A 71 18.16 5.09 -4.33
N GLU A 72 18.59 6.24 -4.82
CA GLU A 72 19.45 7.14 -4.08
C GLU A 72 18.69 8.39 -3.64
N ARG A 73 18.86 8.77 -2.37
CA ARG A 73 18.37 10.02 -1.83
C ARG A 73 19.37 11.15 -2.10
N ASN A 74 18.85 12.34 -2.38
CA ASN A 74 19.61 13.57 -2.47
C ASN A 74 18.90 14.71 -1.71
N ASP A 75 19.54 15.88 -1.65
CA ASP A 75 19.04 17.03 -0.88
C ASP A 75 17.66 17.54 -1.35
N ASN A 76 17.24 17.20 -2.57
CA ASN A 76 15.98 17.66 -3.16
C ASN A 76 14.85 16.59 -3.07
N THR A 77 15.15 15.39 -2.60
CA THR A 77 14.22 14.25 -2.66
C THR A 77 12.89 14.56 -1.97
N ASP A 78 12.91 15.12 -0.76
CA ASP A 78 11.68 15.44 -0.02
C ASP A 78 10.86 16.52 -0.73
N GLU A 79 11.51 17.50 -1.36
CA GLU A 79 10.82 18.54 -2.11
C GLU A 79 10.21 17.97 -3.40
N GLN A 80 10.91 17.08 -4.09
CA GLN A 80 10.40 16.37 -5.25
C GLN A 80 9.19 15.50 -4.92
N CYS A 81 9.21 14.77 -3.79
CA CYS A 81 8.07 14.00 -3.32
C CYS A 81 6.85 14.87 -3.02
N LYS A 82 7.06 16.01 -2.36
CA LYS A 82 5.99 16.99 -2.08
C LYS A 82 5.43 17.63 -3.35
N GLU A 83 6.29 17.93 -4.32
CA GLU A 83 5.85 18.46 -5.61
C GLU A 83 5.03 17.43 -6.38
N ALA A 84 5.47 16.18 -6.42
CA ALA A 84 4.74 15.08 -7.05
C ALA A 84 3.35 14.90 -6.41
N LYS A 85 3.28 14.88 -5.07
CA LYS A 85 2.01 14.82 -4.34
C LYS A 85 1.09 15.97 -4.70
N ALA A 86 1.57 17.20 -4.62
CA ALA A 86 0.77 18.38 -4.90
C ALA A 86 0.25 18.41 -6.34
N ALA A 87 1.08 17.96 -7.29
CA ALA A 87 0.70 17.87 -8.69
C ALA A 87 -0.36 16.79 -8.93
N TRP A 88 -0.24 15.62 -8.29
CA TRP A 88 -1.23 14.55 -8.35
C TRP A 88 -2.57 14.97 -7.74
N ASP A 89 -2.54 15.58 -6.56
CA ASP A 89 -3.74 16.03 -5.85
C ASP A 89 -4.50 17.12 -6.62
N ALA A 90 -3.82 17.85 -7.49
CA ALA A 90 -4.42 18.87 -8.34
C ALA A 90 -5.11 18.31 -9.61
N LEU A 91 -4.84 17.06 -9.99
CA LEU A 91 -5.46 16.42 -11.15
C LEU A 91 -6.92 16.04 -10.87
N THR A 92 -7.75 16.17 -11.88
CA THR A 92 -9.07 15.54 -11.91
C THR A 92 -8.94 14.03 -12.08
N ASP A 93 -10.00 13.28 -11.72
CA ASP A 93 -9.99 11.81 -11.89
C ASP A 93 -9.75 11.41 -13.36
N ALA A 94 -10.34 12.14 -14.31
CA ALA A 94 -10.10 11.89 -15.73
C ALA A 94 -8.66 12.17 -16.18
N GLN A 95 -7.97 13.12 -15.56
CA GLN A 95 -6.56 13.39 -15.84
C GLN A 95 -5.64 12.34 -15.20
N LYS A 96 -6.00 11.82 -14.01
CA LYS A 96 -5.27 10.74 -13.35
C LYS A 96 -5.24 9.48 -14.19
N GLU A 97 -6.32 9.15 -14.87
CA GLU A 97 -6.39 8.00 -15.79
C GLU A 97 -5.50 8.14 -17.04
N LEU A 98 -4.98 9.34 -17.31
CA LEU A 98 -4.07 9.62 -18.43
C LEU A 98 -2.60 9.60 -18.02
N VAL A 99 -2.29 9.38 -16.74
CA VAL A 99 -0.91 9.35 -16.25
C VAL A 99 -0.23 8.11 -16.79
N GLU A 100 0.80 8.31 -17.61
CA GLU A 100 1.59 7.24 -18.22
C GLU A 100 3.02 7.73 -18.42
N GLY A 101 3.97 7.07 -17.79
CA GLY A 101 5.39 7.34 -17.82
C GLY A 101 6.21 6.06 -17.91
N GLU A 102 7.50 6.12 -17.63
CA GLU A 102 8.36 4.93 -17.58
C GLU A 102 8.00 4.06 -16.37
N ASN A 103 7.77 4.69 -15.22
CA ASN A 103 7.43 4.05 -13.95
C ASN A 103 6.07 4.53 -13.41
N ALA A 104 5.52 5.59 -13.99
CA ALA A 104 4.26 6.19 -13.60
C ALA A 104 3.09 5.56 -14.36
N ASP A 105 2.06 5.17 -13.64
CA ASP A 105 0.76 4.76 -14.16
C ASP A 105 -0.37 5.28 -13.25
N PRO A 106 -1.65 5.17 -13.62
CA PRO A 106 -2.76 5.61 -12.79
C PRO A 106 -2.81 4.94 -11.41
N ASP A 107 -2.29 3.71 -11.31
CA ASP A 107 -2.25 2.94 -10.07
C ASP A 107 -1.12 3.39 -9.12
N TYR A 108 -0.12 4.12 -9.59
CA TYR A 108 1.04 4.49 -8.78
C TYR A 108 0.64 5.19 -7.48
N PHE A 109 -0.19 6.22 -7.56
CA PHE A 109 -0.78 6.87 -6.38
C PHE A 109 -2.26 6.51 -6.16
N GLY A 110 -2.99 6.13 -7.21
CA GLY A 110 -4.44 5.92 -7.17
C GLY A 110 -4.87 4.56 -6.62
N ARG A 111 -3.97 3.58 -6.53
CA ARG A 111 -4.30 2.25 -6.00
C ARG A 111 -4.67 2.31 -4.53
N ASP A 112 -5.81 1.71 -4.18
CA ASP A 112 -6.16 1.49 -2.77
C ASP A 112 -5.21 0.44 -2.16
N THR A 113 -4.40 0.85 -1.21
CA THR A 113 -3.45 0.00 -0.49
C THR A 113 -3.74 -0.07 1.00
N GLY A 114 -4.85 0.50 1.44
CA GLY A 114 -5.25 0.59 2.83
C GLY A 114 -5.09 1.99 3.43
N ASP A 115 -5.29 2.09 4.72
CA ASP A 115 -5.34 3.34 5.49
C ASP A 115 -3.97 3.65 6.11
N ALA A 116 -3.25 4.61 5.52
CA ALA A 116 -1.94 5.06 5.99
C ALA A 116 -1.97 5.60 7.44
N SER A 117 -3.08 6.19 7.87
CA SER A 117 -3.19 6.77 9.22
C SER A 117 -3.12 5.74 10.36
N LYS A 118 -3.16 4.45 10.05
CA LYS A 118 -3.01 3.35 11.02
C LYS A 118 -1.56 2.93 11.21
N ASP A 119 -0.67 3.41 10.38
CA ASP A 119 0.76 3.16 10.54
C ASP A 119 1.38 4.14 11.54
N ASP A 120 2.60 3.84 11.96
CA ASP A 120 3.46 4.69 12.78
C ASP A 120 4.85 4.63 12.15
N PRO A 121 5.37 5.71 11.58
CA PRO A 121 6.68 5.72 10.93
C PRO A 121 7.84 5.49 11.89
N ARG A 122 7.60 5.57 13.20
CA ARG A 122 8.58 5.34 14.26
C ARG A 122 9.89 6.11 14.06
N ASN A 123 9.78 7.36 13.64
CA ASN A 123 10.90 8.28 13.39
C ASN A 123 10.94 9.46 14.36
N GLN A 124 10.42 9.26 15.59
CA GLN A 124 10.43 10.25 16.66
C GLN A 124 11.86 10.62 17.10
N ASP A 125 12.00 11.83 17.63
CA ASP A 125 13.29 12.36 18.12
C ASP A 125 13.57 12.07 19.59
N ASP A 126 12.59 11.75 20.42
CA ASP A 126 12.81 11.42 21.85
C ASP A 126 13.13 9.93 22.01
N ILE A 127 14.35 9.55 21.62
CA ILE A 127 14.76 8.12 21.56
C ILE A 127 15.23 7.60 22.93
N GLY A 128 15.86 8.43 23.74
CA GLY A 128 16.52 8.01 24.99
C GLY A 128 17.91 7.40 24.76
N GLU A 129 18.37 6.59 25.72
CA GLU A 129 19.73 6.03 25.69
C GLU A 129 19.84 4.72 24.91
N ASN A 130 18.73 3.99 24.77
CA ASN A 130 18.71 2.64 24.17
C ASN A 130 17.75 2.64 22.97
N GLU A 131 18.25 2.27 21.82
CA GLU A 131 17.49 2.17 20.58
C GLU A 131 17.58 0.77 19.97
N LEU A 132 16.43 0.24 19.57
CA LEU A 132 16.30 -0.93 18.72
C LEU A 132 15.80 -0.47 17.35
N LEU A 133 16.70 -0.32 16.40
CA LEU A 133 16.41 0.08 15.03
C LEU A 133 16.01 -1.15 14.21
N VAL A 134 14.75 -1.23 13.83
CA VAL A 134 14.20 -2.28 12.96
C VAL A 134 14.35 -1.85 11.51
N VAL A 135 15.11 -2.62 10.75
CA VAL A 135 15.46 -2.30 9.36
C VAL A 135 14.76 -3.27 8.43
N SER A 136 13.89 -2.74 7.56
CA SER A 136 13.10 -3.50 6.60
C SER A 136 13.38 -3.01 5.18
N PHE A 137 13.19 -3.88 4.18
CA PHE A 137 13.14 -3.44 2.79
C PHE A 137 12.08 -2.35 2.58
N GLY A 138 10.94 -2.52 3.25
CA GLY A 138 9.80 -1.63 3.17
C GLY A 138 8.70 -2.13 2.24
N THR A 139 7.58 -1.44 2.28
CA THR A 139 6.45 -1.63 1.36
C THR A 139 5.65 -0.35 1.22
N SER A 140 5.20 -0.04 0.01
CA SER A 140 4.27 1.05 -0.26
C SER A 140 2.81 0.68 0.03
N PHE A 141 2.51 -0.61 0.28
CA PHE A 141 1.17 -1.06 0.63
C PHE A 141 0.87 -0.78 2.10
N ASN A 142 -0.07 0.13 2.37
CA ASN A 142 -0.44 0.58 3.71
C ASN A 142 -0.88 -0.57 4.61
N ASP A 143 -1.74 -1.45 4.10
CA ASP A 143 -2.20 -2.63 4.86
C ASP A 143 -1.06 -3.55 5.27
N SER A 144 -0.07 -3.78 4.38
CA SER A 144 1.10 -4.60 4.70
C SER A 144 2.03 -3.91 5.70
N ARG A 145 2.23 -2.59 5.57
CA ARG A 145 3.00 -1.84 6.58
C ARG A 145 2.40 -2.00 7.97
N VAL A 146 1.07 -1.80 8.08
CA VAL A 146 0.36 -1.89 9.36
C VAL A 146 0.34 -3.31 9.92
N LYS A 147 0.08 -4.31 9.08
CA LYS A 147 -0.10 -5.69 9.56
C LYS A 147 1.23 -6.41 9.81
N ASP A 148 2.18 -6.24 8.90
CA ASP A 148 3.40 -7.02 8.89
C ASP A 148 4.56 -6.27 9.55
N ILE A 149 4.92 -5.08 9.03
CA ILE A 149 6.07 -4.33 9.53
C ILE A 149 5.79 -3.79 10.94
N LYS A 150 4.74 -3.00 11.09
CA LYS A 150 4.33 -2.47 12.40
C LYS A 150 4.04 -3.59 13.40
N GLY A 151 3.47 -4.71 12.96
CA GLY A 151 3.22 -5.87 13.83
C GLY A 151 4.51 -6.46 14.42
N ILE A 152 5.59 -6.54 13.64
CA ILE A 152 6.93 -6.95 14.12
C ILE A 152 7.48 -5.92 15.10
N GLU A 153 7.42 -4.65 14.76
CA GLU A 153 7.91 -3.55 15.59
C GLU A 153 7.16 -3.43 16.92
N ASP A 154 5.84 -3.61 16.91
CA ASP A 154 5.02 -3.61 18.13
C ASP A 154 5.39 -4.78 19.04
N ALA A 155 5.62 -5.97 18.49
CA ALA A 155 6.06 -7.13 19.26
C ALA A 155 7.47 -6.93 19.86
N LEU A 156 8.38 -6.30 19.11
CA LEU A 156 9.70 -5.94 19.61
C LEU A 156 9.63 -4.88 20.70
N GLN A 157 8.75 -3.88 20.57
CA GLN A 157 8.54 -2.86 21.60
C GLN A 157 7.95 -3.47 22.88
N GLU A 158 6.99 -4.40 22.75
CA GLU A 158 6.42 -5.11 23.91
C GLU A 158 7.48 -5.95 24.64
N ALA A 159 8.34 -6.61 23.89
CA ALA A 159 9.43 -7.43 24.45
C ALA A 159 10.56 -6.60 25.06
N ASN A 160 10.73 -5.35 24.67
CA ASN A 160 11.80 -4.45 25.09
C ASN A 160 11.26 -3.09 25.54
N PRO A 161 10.51 -3.03 26.66
CA PRO A 161 9.79 -1.80 27.06
C PRO A 161 10.72 -0.64 27.44
N ASP A 162 11.98 -0.92 27.78
CA ASP A 162 12.99 0.09 28.15
C ASP A 162 13.80 0.59 26.94
N TRP A 163 13.47 0.14 25.73
CA TRP A 163 14.12 0.52 24.48
C TRP A 163 13.14 1.29 23.59
N SER A 164 13.64 2.27 22.87
CA SER A 164 12.87 2.90 21.81
C SER A 164 12.99 2.07 20.53
N VAL A 165 11.90 1.48 20.10
CA VAL A 165 11.85 0.76 18.81
C VAL A 165 11.59 1.78 17.71
N ARG A 166 12.50 1.83 16.74
CA ARG A 166 12.45 2.73 15.60
C ARG A 166 12.52 1.98 14.28
N ARG A 167 12.12 2.65 13.21
CA ARG A 167 12.04 2.09 11.85
C ARG A 167 13.07 2.74 10.93
N ALA A 168 13.66 1.93 10.04
CA ALA A 168 14.27 2.40 8.81
C ALA A 168 13.90 1.47 7.65
N PHE A 169 13.78 2.03 6.45
CA PHE A 169 13.67 1.26 5.21
C PHE A 169 14.96 1.35 4.41
N THR A 170 15.27 0.29 3.65
CA THR A 170 16.43 0.25 2.75
C THR A 170 16.07 0.59 1.31
N ALA A 171 14.83 0.38 0.88
CA ALA A 171 14.40 0.70 -0.48
C ALA A 171 13.96 2.16 -0.60
N GLN A 172 14.84 3.04 -1.10
CA GLN A 172 14.56 4.47 -1.25
C GLN A 172 13.36 4.74 -2.16
N ILE A 173 13.15 3.96 -3.22
CA ILE A 173 11.96 4.03 -4.08
C ILE A 173 10.66 3.92 -3.26
N ILE A 174 10.63 3.01 -2.29
CA ILE A 174 9.46 2.81 -1.44
C ILE A 174 9.26 4.00 -0.51
N ILE A 175 10.32 4.52 0.09
CA ILE A 175 10.28 5.72 0.94
C ILE A 175 9.70 6.89 0.14
N ASN A 176 10.24 7.15 -1.05
CA ASN A 176 9.76 8.23 -1.92
C ASN A 176 8.30 8.06 -2.30
N HIS A 177 7.87 6.84 -2.63
CA HIS A 177 6.48 6.55 -2.97
C HIS A 177 5.53 6.84 -1.80
N VAL A 178 5.88 6.40 -0.59
CA VAL A 178 5.07 6.63 0.62
C VAL A 178 5.00 8.12 0.94
N GLU A 179 6.11 8.83 0.89
CA GLU A 179 6.13 10.28 1.12
C GLU A 179 5.31 11.04 0.07
N ALA A 180 5.48 10.71 -1.20
CA ALA A 180 4.77 11.39 -2.29
C ALA A 180 3.27 11.07 -2.33
N ARG A 181 2.83 9.87 -1.95
CA ARG A 181 1.42 9.51 -1.94
C ARG A 181 0.73 9.91 -0.64
N ASP A 182 1.32 9.52 0.49
CA ASP A 182 0.66 9.61 1.80
C ASP A 182 1.13 10.85 2.60
N GLY A 183 2.25 11.47 2.22
CA GLY A 183 2.88 12.55 2.96
C GLY A 183 3.54 12.07 4.26
N GLU A 184 3.82 10.76 4.36
CA GLU A 184 4.44 10.12 5.50
C GLU A 184 5.94 9.96 5.26
N SER A 185 6.75 10.55 6.13
CA SER A 185 8.21 10.45 6.04
C SER A 185 8.71 9.23 6.80
N ILE A 186 9.44 8.36 6.14
CA ILE A 186 10.09 7.18 6.72
C ILE A 186 11.59 7.36 6.57
N ASP A 187 12.35 7.14 7.66
CA ASP A 187 13.80 7.26 7.62
C ASP A 187 14.42 6.12 6.76
N ASN A 188 15.42 6.46 5.94
CA ASN A 188 16.36 5.47 5.44
C ASN A 188 17.46 5.19 6.49
N MET A 189 18.43 4.34 6.17
CA MET A 189 19.49 3.99 7.13
C MET A 189 20.30 5.20 7.59
N ASP A 190 20.71 6.07 6.68
CA ASP A 190 21.51 7.26 7.01
C ASP A 190 20.74 8.21 7.92
N GLN A 191 19.48 8.51 7.58
CA GLN A 191 18.62 9.37 8.37
C GLN A 191 18.37 8.80 9.77
N ALA A 192 18.12 7.50 9.87
CA ALA A 192 17.90 6.83 11.15
C ALA A 192 19.16 6.88 12.04
N LEU A 193 20.35 6.66 11.46
CA LEU A 193 21.62 6.73 12.18
C LEU A 193 21.98 8.16 12.57
N GLU A 194 21.78 9.14 11.70
CA GLU A 194 21.95 10.57 12.02
C GLU A 194 21.04 11.00 13.18
N ARG A 195 19.79 10.54 13.19
CA ARG A 195 18.83 10.79 14.25
C ARG A 195 19.26 10.14 15.56
N ALA A 196 19.79 8.92 15.55
CA ALA A 196 20.36 8.26 16.72
C ALA A 196 21.53 9.07 17.32
N VAL A 197 22.42 9.57 16.45
CA VAL A 197 23.54 10.44 16.87
C VAL A 197 23.03 11.77 17.46
N ALA A 198 22.07 12.41 16.79
CA ALA A 198 21.50 13.68 17.26
C ALA A 198 20.81 13.55 18.62
N ASN A 199 20.22 12.40 18.92
CA ASN A 199 19.59 12.08 20.21
C ASN A 199 20.54 11.54 21.26
N ASN A 200 21.85 11.44 20.97
CA ASN A 200 22.86 10.91 21.89
C ASN A 200 22.58 9.49 22.37
N VAL A 201 22.05 8.63 21.49
CA VAL A 201 21.84 7.20 21.74
C VAL A 201 23.16 6.57 22.14
N LYS A 202 23.16 5.77 23.22
CA LYS A 202 24.36 5.11 23.72
C LYS A 202 24.45 3.65 23.34
N ASN A 203 23.30 3.00 23.27
CA ASN A 203 23.18 1.61 22.90
C ASN A 203 22.23 1.50 21.72
N LEU A 204 22.79 1.17 20.56
CA LEU A 204 22.04 0.95 19.33
C LEU A 204 22.13 -0.54 18.97
N VAL A 205 20.99 -1.18 18.81
CA VAL A 205 20.86 -2.52 18.25
C VAL A 205 20.11 -2.41 16.93
N VAL A 206 20.72 -2.91 15.86
CA VAL A 206 20.10 -2.97 14.53
C VAL A 206 19.53 -4.36 14.31
N GLN A 207 18.22 -4.44 14.05
CA GLN A 207 17.48 -5.68 13.79
C GLN A 207 16.96 -5.68 12.35
N PRO A 208 17.68 -6.30 11.40
CA PRO A 208 17.16 -6.47 10.05
C PRO A 208 16.02 -7.49 10.03
N THR A 209 15.03 -7.25 9.17
CA THR A 209 13.93 -8.17 8.87
C THR A 209 14.10 -8.86 7.52
N HIS A 210 15.18 -8.57 6.81
CA HIS A 210 15.50 -9.19 5.53
C HIS A 210 15.73 -10.70 5.70
N LEU A 211 15.13 -11.48 4.79
CA LEU A 211 15.25 -12.96 4.81
C LEU A 211 16.41 -13.47 3.94
N MET A 212 16.94 -12.63 3.06
CA MET A 212 17.98 -12.98 2.10
C MET A 212 19.01 -11.86 2.00
N HIS A 213 20.24 -12.23 1.66
CA HIS A 213 21.24 -11.26 1.23
C HIS A 213 20.86 -10.68 -0.14
N GLY A 214 21.01 -9.39 -0.29
CA GLY A 214 20.77 -8.63 -1.50
C GLY A 214 21.39 -7.25 -1.35
N ALA A 215 21.31 -6.40 -2.38
CA ALA A 215 21.91 -5.07 -2.36
C ALA A 215 21.47 -4.26 -1.13
N GLU A 216 20.18 -4.29 -0.85
CA GLU A 216 19.57 -3.56 0.27
C GLU A 216 19.89 -4.11 1.67
N TYR A 217 20.49 -5.31 1.76
CA TYR A 217 20.99 -5.87 3.02
C TYR A 217 22.46 -5.57 3.22
N ASP A 218 23.22 -5.45 2.13
CA ASP A 218 24.66 -5.29 2.14
C ASP A 218 25.09 -3.81 2.24
N GLU A 219 24.16 -2.86 2.09
CA GLU A 219 24.35 -1.43 2.36
C GLU A 219 24.43 -1.16 3.87
#